data_5b3a412f8eddbc0018671a333f12834a
#
_entry.id   5b3a412f8eddbc0018671a333f12834a
#
_cell.length_a   1.000
_cell.length_b   1.000
_cell.length_c   1.000
_cell.angle_alpha   90.00
_cell.angle_beta   90.00
_cell.angle_gamma   90.00
#
_symmetry.space_group_name_H-M   'P 1'
#
loop_
_entity.id
_entity.type
_entity.pdbx_description
1 polymer ?
#
loop_
_entity_poly.entity_id
_entity_poly.type
_entity_poly.pdbx_seq_one_letter_code
_entity_poly.pdbx_strand_id
1 'polypeptide(L)'
;MSTVAAAPRVLRNRRAPRPRRIRPARIALHAFLIAAVALWLFPLLWAIYAALRPVSETIINGYLSWPKTLNFNNFTTFWTEADLPYFYLNTLVIVVPAVILTLLLASMVAFCCTQFSWKFNLVVLMLFIAGNLLPPQVIIVPLYWVYLHTPIPSFGSIDVGRFSFALFSDNGLLYDQYIGIILIHVVFQTGFATFVLSNYMKTITKEITESALVDGANVLRIWWSVILPLCRPALAAMATLLFTFIYNDFFWALLLLKTGDKRPITSALSLLAGEFFVNNNLIAAGALLAAIPPIIVFIALQKHFVAGLTLGSTKG
;
A
#
# COMPACT_ATOMS: atom_id res chain seq x y z
N MET A 1 34.89 -61.42 43.19
CA MET A 1 35.40 -61.07 41.82
C MET A 1 34.28 -61.33 40.85
N SER A 2 33.55 -60.28 40.46
CA SER A 2 32.48 -60.34 39.48
C SER A 2 32.94 -59.58 38.25
N THR A 3 33.13 -60.28 37.16
CA THR A 3 33.51 -59.78 35.84
C THR A 3 32.29 -59.15 35.15
N VAL A 4 32.33 -57.85 34.99
CA VAL A 4 31.32 -57.12 34.21
C VAL A 4 31.65 -57.25 32.71
N ALA A 5 30.78 -58.00 32.00
CA ALA A 5 30.89 -58.18 30.55
C ALA A 5 30.48 -56.86 29.84
N ALA A 6 31.39 -56.32 29.04
CA ALA A 6 31.13 -55.12 28.20
C ALA A 6 30.21 -55.47 27.02
N ALA A 7 29.09 -54.76 26.88
CA ALA A 7 28.17 -54.87 25.76
C ALA A 7 28.80 -54.41 24.41
N PRO A 8 28.53 -55.10 23.30
CA PRO A 8 29.12 -54.75 22.01
C PRO A 8 28.56 -53.42 21.47
N ARG A 9 29.45 -52.53 21.08
CA ARG A 9 29.11 -51.27 20.37
C ARG A 9 28.51 -51.60 19.00
N VAL A 10 27.20 -51.33 18.85
CA VAL A 10 26.52 -51.38 17.56
C VAL A 10 27.04 -50.24 16.68
N LEU A 11 27.88 -50.56 15.70
CA LEU A 11 28.35 -49.62 14.66
C LEU A 11 27.15 -49.19 13.85
N ARG A 12 26.69 -47.95 14.10
CA ARG A 12 25.61 -47.30 13.37
C ARG A 12 26.09 -47.01 11.95
N ASN A 13 25.72 -47.92 11.04
CA ASN A 13 26.07 -47.84 9.60
C ASN A 13 25.53 -46.55 9.01
N ARG A 14 26.39 -45.52 8.90
CA ARG A 14 26.06 -44.25 8.23
C ARG A 14 25.90 -44.55 6.74
N ARG A 15 24.66 -44.77 6.30
CA ARG A 15 24.35 -44.85 4.86
C ARG A 15 24.79 -43.55 4.23
N ALA A 16 25.68 -43.61 3.23
CA ALA A 16 26.11 -42.49 2.43
C ALA A 16 24.87 -41.79 1.82
N PRO A 17 24.85 -40.44 1.76
CA PRO A 17 23.73 -39.73 1.20
C PRO A 17 23.58 -40.13 -0.28
N ARG A 18 22.46 -40.78 -0.60
CA ARG A 18 22.13 -41.11 -2.02
C ARG A 18 22.14 -39.84 -2.85
N PRO A 19 22.79 -39.82 -4.03
CA PRO A 19 22.76 -38.68 -4.92
C PRO A 19 21.29 -38.33 -5.23
N ARG A 20 20.92 -37.09 -4.97
CA ARG A 20 19.57 -36.56 -5.28
C ARG A 20 19.40 -36.57 -6.79
N ARG A 21 18.78 -37.62 -7.35
CA ARG A 21 18.34 -37.61 -8.76
C ARG A 21 17.40 -36.42 -8.97
N ILE A 22 17.83 -35.49 -9.80
CA ILE A 22 17.01 -34.34 -10.19
C ILE A 22 15.83 -34.90 -10.97
N ARG A 23 14.65 -34.80 -10.39
CA ARG A 23 13.40 -35.26 -11.04
C ARG A 23 13.08 -34.34 -12.22
N PRO A 24 12.82 -34.88 -13.45
CA PRO A 24 12.55 -34.05 -14.64
C PRO A 24 11.36 -33.06 -14.41
N ALA A 25 10.38 -33.46 -13.60
CA ALA A 25 9.30 -32.58 -13.17
C ALA A 25 9.78 -31.34 -12.42
N ARG A 26 10.89 -31.40 -11.66
CA ARG A 26 11.46 -30.22 -11.00
C ARG A 26 12.14 -29.28 -11.99
N ILE A 27 12.82 -29.85 -13.01
CA ILE A 27 13.43 -29.03 -14.08
C ILE A 27 12.33 -28.29 -14.82
N ALA A 28 11.26 -29.00 -15.24
CA ALA A 28 10.12 -28.39 -15.91
C ALA A 28 9.45 -27.30 -15.07
N LEU A 29 9.25 -27.54 -13.76
CA LEU A 29 8.72 -26.53 -12.83
C LEU A 29 9.61 -25.27 -12.75
N HIS A 30 10.94 -25.46 -12.60
CA HIS A 30 11.85 -24.29 -12.51
C HIS A 30 11.93 -23.56 -13.84
N ALA A 31 11.93 -24.24 -14.98
CA ALA A 31 11.90 -23.63 -16.31
C ALA A 31 10.62 -22.79 -16.49
N PHE A 32 9.47 -23.33 -16.09
CA PHE A 32 8.19 -22.60 -16.11
C PHE A 32 8.24 -21.36 -15.20
N LEU A 33 8.73 -21.50 -13.96
CA LEU A 33 8.84 -20.37 -13.03
C LEU A 33 9.79 -19.29 -13.55
N ILE A 34 10.93 -19.67 -14.14
CA ILE A 34 11.88 -18.72 -14.74
C ILE A 34 11.24 -18.00 -15.90
N ALA A 35 10.55 -18.72 -16.79
CA ALA A 35 9.86 -18.12 -17.92
C ALA A 35 8.75 -17.16 -17.45
N ALA A 36 7.97 -17.55 -16.46
CA ALA A 36 6.95 -16.68 -15.86
C ALA A 36 7.56 -15.42 -15.26
N VAL A 37 8.64 -15.54 -14.48
CA VAL A 37 9.36 -14.40 -13.90
C VAL A 37 9.92 -13.49 -15.00
N ALA A 38 10.54 -14.04 -16.02
CA ALA A 38 11.09 -13.27 -17.15
C ALA A 38 9.97 -12.49 -17.87
N LEU A 39 8.82 -13.12 -18.12
CA LEU A 39 7.66 -12.46 -18.71
C LEU A 39 7.12 -11.31 -17.85
N TRP A 40 7.03 -11.50 -16.53
CA TRP A 40 6.56 -10.49 -15.59
C TRP A 40 7.56 -9.33 -15.42
N LEU A 41 8.86 -9.60 -15.47
CA LEU A 41 9.90 -8.57 -15.36
C LEU A 41 10.11 -7.80 -16.67
N PHE A 42 9.69 -8.37 -17.81
CA PHE A 42 9.91 -7.75 -19.12
C PHE A 42 9.42 -6.29 -19.23
N PRO A 43 8.19 -5.93 -18.83
CA PRO A 43 7.73 -4.53 -18.87
C PRO A 43 8.58 -3.60 -18.00
N LEU A 44 9.03 -4.07 -16.84
CA LEU A 44 9.88 -3.28 -15.94
C LEU A 44 11.27 -3.06 -16.53
N LEU A 45 11.88 -4.11 -17.06
CA LEU A 45 13.19 -4.00 -17.76
C LEU A 45 13.09 -3.10 -18.98
N TRP A 46 11.96 -3.17 -19.69
CA TRP A 46 11.65 -2.28 -20.81
C TRP A 46 11.53 -0.83 -20.36
N ALA A 47 10.84 -0.55 -19.27
CA ALA A 47 10.72 0.79 -18.71
C ALA A 47 12.09 1.36 -18.31
N ILE A 48 12.96 0.55 -17.67
CA ILE A 48 14.33 0.93 -17.32
C ILE A 48 15.12 1.24 -18.60
N TYR A 49 15.04 0.37 -19.60
CA TYR A 49 15.68 0.56 -20.88
C TYR A 49 15.24 1.86 -21.58
N ALA A 50 13.92 2.10 -21.65
CA ALA A 50 13.38 3.33 -22.23
C ALA A 50 13.81 4.57 -21.47
N ALA A 51 13.77 4.53 -20.13
CA ALA A 51 14.15 5.66 -19.26
C ALA A 51 15.62 6.08 -19.44
N LEU A 52 16.52 5.14 -19.75
CA LEU A 52 17.94 5.41 -19.93
C LEU A 52 18.31 5.87 -21.34
N ARG A 53 17.40 5.83 -22.32
CA ARG A 53 17.66 6.23 -23.71
C ARG A 53 17.25 7.68 -23.98
N PRO A 54 18.03 8.43 -24.75
CA PRO A 54 17.62 9.73 -25.28
C PRO A 54 16.37 9.57 -26.19
N VAL A 55 15.40 10.48 -26.05
CA VAL A 55 14.19 10.46 -26.89
C VAL A 55 14.52 10.61 -28.38
N SER A 56 15.52 11.41 -28.72
CA SER A 56 16.00 11.62 -30.10
C SER A 56 16.47 10.31 -30.75
N GLU A 57 17.16 9.48 -29.99
CA GLU A 57 17.59 8.16 -30.48
C GLU A 57 16.40 7.22 -30.70
N THR A 58 15.42 7.26 -29.79
CA THR A 58 14.20 6.44 -29.88
C THR A 58 13.34 6.84 -31.11
N ILE A 59 13.25 8.13 -31.41
CA ILE A 59 12.52 8.64 -32.58
C ILE A 59 13.18 8.17 -33.89
N ILE A 60 14.51 8.24 -33.97
CA ILE A 60 15.26 7.92 -35.21
C ILE A 60 15.34 6.41 -35.43
N ASN A 61 15.65 5.63 -34.39
CA ASN A 61 15.98 4.21 -34.54
C ASN A 61 14.82 3.27 -34.09
N GLY A 62 13.72 3.81 -33.56
CA GLY A 62 12.59 3.05 -33.03
C GLY A 62 12.84 2.52 -31.60
N TYR A 63 11.74 2.09 -30.97
CA TYR A 63 11.76 1.63 -29.57
C TYR A 63 12.49 0.30 -29.34
N LEU A 64 12.60 -0.56 -30.36
CA LEU A 64 13.20 -1.89 -30.25
C LEU A 64 14.68 -1.95 -30.69
N SER A 65 15.24 -0.83 -31.14
CA SER A 65 16.65 -0.77 -31.56
C SER A 65 17.61 -0.90 -30.39
N TRP A 66 18.79 -1.47 -30.60
CA TRP A 66 19.85 -1.47 -29.61
C TRP A 66 20.28 -0.05 -29.23
N PRO A 67 20.54 0.22 -27.94
CA PRO A 67 20.93 1.56 -27.50
C PRO A 67 22.33 1.89 -28.04
N LYS A 68 22.48 3.09 -28.58
CA LYS A 68 23.81 3.65 -28.92
C LYS A 68 24.39 4.39 -27.73
N THR A 69 23.52 5.08 -26.98
CA THR A 69 23.87 5.83 -25.78
C THR A 69 22.88 5.53 -24.67
N LEU A 70 23.41 5.41 -23.46
CA LEU A 70 22.60 5.32 -22.23
C LEU A 70 23.01 6.48 -21.32
N ASN A 71 22.04 7.21 -20.79
CA ASN A 71 22.24 8.33 -19.89
C ASN A 71 21.10 8.46 -18.88
N PHE A 72 21.26 9.33 -17.89
CA PHE A 72 20.27 9.61 -16.86
C PHE A 72 19.49 10.91 -17.11
N ASN A 73 19.59 11.50 -18.30
CA ASN A 73 18.99 12.81 -18.58
C ASN A 73 17.47 12.82 -18.39
N ASN A 74 16.76 11.75 -18.77
CA ASN A 74 15.32 11.67 -18.55
C ASN A 74 14.96 11.71 -17.06
N PHE A 75 15.79 11.11 -16.18
CA PHE A 75 15.57 11.17 -14.73
C PHE A 75 15.81 12.57 -14.18
N THR A 76 16.91 13.23 -14.62
CA THR A 76 17.20 14.60 -14.17
C THR A 76 16.17 15.60 -14.68
N THR A 77 15.80 15.50 -15.96
CA THR A 77 14.75 16.33 -16.57
C THR A 77 13.42 16.14 -15.83
N PHE A 78 13.02 14.88 -15.57
CA PHE A 78 11.79 14.63 -14.85
C PHE A 78 11.82 15.17 -13.42
N TRP A 79 12.94 15.03 -12.75
CA TRP A 79 13.10 15.54 -11.39
C TRP A 79 12.99 17.06 -11.30
N THR A 80 13.60 17.78 -12.24
CA THR A 80 13.69 19.25 -12.20
C THR A 80 12.58 19.94 -12.96
N GLU A 81 12.28 19.53 -14.21
CA GLU A 81 11.34 20.22 -15.08
C GLU A 81 9.89 19.81 -14.83
N ALA A 82 9.65 18.55 -14.47
CA ALA A 82 8.32 18.08 -14.08
C ALA A 82 8.00 18.32 -12.60
N ASP A 83 8.89 18.95 -11.86
CA ASP A 83 8.71 19.32 -10.44
C ASP A 83 8.34 18.14 -9.53
N LEU A 84 9.00 17.00 -9.75
CA LEU A 84 8.73 15.75 -9.03
C LEU A 84 8.67 15.89 -7.49
N PRO A 85 9.59 16.64 -6.82
CA PRO A 85 9.53 16.82 -5.37
C PRO A 85 8.21 17.42 -4.89
N TYR A 86 7.62 18.32 -5.69
CA TYR A 86 6.33 18.92 -5.37
C TYR A 86 5.20 17.86 -5.35
N PHE A 87 5.10 17.05 -6.38
CA PHE A 87 4.09 16.01 -6.48
C PHE A 87 4.29 14.88 -5.46
N TYR A 88 5.53 14.61 -5.05
CA TYR A 88 5.80 13.71 -3.93
C TYR A 88 5.24 14.23 -2.62
N LEU A 89 5.44 15.52 -2.33
CA LEU A 89 4.88 16.14 -1.13
C LEU A 89 3.35 16.11 -1.13
N ASN A 90 2.72 16.45 -2.26
CA ASN A 90 1.27 16.33 -2.41
C ASN A 90 0.79 14.91 -2.11
N THR A 91 1.47 13.92 -2.66
CA THR A 91 1.15 12.51 -2.41
C THR A 91 1.26 12.16 -0.92
N LEU A 92 2.33 12.60 -0.25
CA LEU A 92 2.52 12.32 1.18
C LEU A 92 1.49 13.04 2.06
N VAL A 93 1.12 14.29 1.71
CA VAL A 93 0.06 15.05 2.39
C VAL A 93 -1.29 14.37 2.30
N ILE A 94 -1.55 13.63 1.24
CA ILE A 94 -2.77 12.82 1.07
C ILE A 94 -2.64 11.47 1.78
N VAL A 95 -1.58 10.72 1.45
CA VAL A 95 -1.45 9.30 1.83
C VAL A 95 -1.26 9.12 3.34
N VAL A 96 -0.37 9.92 3.95
CA VAL A 96 -0.03 9.72 5.36
C VAL A 96 -1.22 9.97 6.29
N PRO A 97 -1.95 11.10 6.20
CA PRO A 97 -3.14 11.28 7.02
C PRO A 97 -4.24 10.27 6.71
N ALA A 98 -4.46 9.92 5.43
CA ALA A 98 -5.47 8.95 5.04
C ALA A 98 -5.19 7.57 5.65
N VAL A 99 -3.95 7.08 5.62
CA VAL A 99 -3.56 5.81 6.25
C VAL A 99 -3.76 5.85 7.76
N ILE A 100 -3.29 6.91 8.43
CA ILE A 100 -3.39 7.06 9.88
C ILE A 100 -4.87 7.08 10.31
N LEU A 101 -5.68 7.93 9.70
CA LEU A 101 -7.11 8.06 10.03
C LEU A 101 -7.87 6.76 9.76
N THR A 102 -7.60 6.10 8.62
CA THR A 102 -8.21 4.80 8.30
C THR A 102 -7.87 3.74 9.34
N LEU A 103 -6.60 3.62 9.74
CA LEU A 103 -6.17 2.65 10.74
C LEU A 103 -6.75 2.94 12.12
N LEU A 104 -6.81 4.20 12.52
CA LEU A 104 -7.43 4.60 13.78
C LEU A 104 -8.92 4.22 13.80
N LEU A 105 -9.68 4.66 12.81
CA LEU A 105 -11.11 4.38 12.72
C LEU A 105 -11.40 2.87 12.60
N ALA A 106 -10.70 2.19 11.69
CA ALA A 106 -10.88 0.76 11.49
C ALA A 106 -10.54 -0.06 12.72
N SER A 107 -9.47 0.30 13.45
CA SER A 107 -9.09 -0.40 14.69
C SER A 107 -10.09 -0.16 15.82
N MET A 108 -10.67 1.05 15.91
CA MET A 108 -11.74 1.33 16.90
C MET A 108 -12.99 0.50 16.60
N VAL A 109 -13.45 0.49 15.35
CA VAL A 109 -14.63 -0.30 14.94
C VAL A 109 -14.36 -1.79 15.14
N ALA A 110 -13.20 -2.29 14.69
CA ALA A 110 -12.80 -3.68 14.88
C ALA A 110 -12.77 -4.07 16.36
N PHE A 111 -12.21 -3.23 17.23
CA PHE A 111 -12.18 -3.44 18.68
C PHE A 111 -13.58 -3.54 19.28
N CYS A 112 -14.45 -2.56 18.99
CA CYS A 112 -15.82 -2.58 19.48
C CYS A 112 -16.58 -3.83 19.02
N CYS A 113 -16.43 -4.23 17.76
CA CYS A 113 -17.14 -5.36 17.20
C CYS A 113 -16.60 -6.73 17.63
N THR A 114 -15.38 -6.84 18.13
CA THR A 114 -14.76 -8.13 18.46
C THR A 114 -14.62 -8.38 19.96
N GLN A 115 -14.29 -7.36 20.74
CA GLN A 115 -14.01 -7.48 22.16
C GLN A 115 -15.28 -7.34 22.99
N PHE A 116 -16.29 -6.63 22.50
CA PHE A 116 -17.59 -6.49 23.17
C PHE A 116 -18.67 -7.28 22.42
N SER A 117 -19.58 -7.92 23.19
CA SER A 117 -20.72 -8.64 22.62
C SER A 117 -21.97 -7.75 22.65
N TRP A 118 -22.45 -7.34 21.48
CA TRP A 118 -23.71 -6.62 21.32
C TRP A 118 -24.43 -7.09 20.05
N LYS A 119 -25.74 -6.88 20.01
CA LYS A 119 -26.62 -7.51 19.00
C LYS A 119 -26.29 -7.14 17.55
N PHE A 120 -25.66 -5.98 17.32
CA PHE A 120 -25.41 -5.45 15.97
C PHE A 120 -23.97 -5.62 15.46
N ASN A 121 -23.09 -6.29 16.20
CA ASN A 121 -21.68 -6.49 15.77
C ASN A 121 -21.57 -7.00 14.34
N LEU A 122 -22.33 -8.04 14.01
CA LEU A 122 -22.30 -8.63 12.68
C LEU A 122 -22.87 -7.69 11.62
N VAL A 123 -23.96 -6.99 11.93
CA VAL A 123 -24.61 -6.03 11.03
C VAL A 123 -23.65 -4.89 10.68
N VAL A 124 -22.99 -4.31 11.69
CA VAL A 124 -21.99 -3.25 11.49
C VAL A 124 -20.84 -3.74 10.62
N LEU A 125 -20.25 -4.90 10.92
CA LEU A 125 -19.19 -5.46 10.09
C LEU A 125 -19.65 -5.72 8.66
N MET A 126 -20.87 -6.23 8.46
CA MET A 126 -21.42 -6.46 7.13
C MET A 126 -21.66 -5.16 6.36
N LEU A 127 -22.14 -4.09 7.02
CA LEU A 127 -22.31 -2.78 6.40
C LEU A 127 -20.96 -2.20 5.91
N PHE A 128 -19.91 -2.29 6.72
CA PHE A 128 -18.59 -1.86 6.32
C PHE A 128 -18.04 -2.64 5.13
N ILE A 129 -18.26 -3.96 5.08
CA ILE A 129 -17.85 -4.81 3.96
C ILE A 129 -18.69 -4.49 2.72
N ALA A 130 -20.02 -4.37 2.86
CA ALA A 130 -20.92 -4.10 1.75
C ALA A 130 -20.61 -2.78 1.05
N GLY A 131 -20.20 -1.73 1.81
CA GLY A 131 -19.77 -0.47 1.24
C GLY A 131 -18.58 -0.59 0.29
N ASN A 132 -17.69 -1.57 0.52
CA ASN A 132 -16.54 -1.83 -0.36
C ASN A 132 -16.89 -2.65 -1.62
N LEU A 133 -18.08 -3.26 -1.68
CA LEU A 133 -18.51 -4.02 -2.85
C LEU A 133 -19.11 -3.14 -3.95
N LEU A 134 -19.44 -1.89 -3.62
CA LEU A 134 -19.97 -0.95 -4.60
C LEU A 134 -18.83 -0.49 -5.54
N PRO A 135 -18.99 -0.66 -6.86
CA PRO A 135 -18.01 -0.13 -7.80
C PRO A 135 -17.93 1.41 -7.67
N PRO A 136 -16.72 1.98 -7.49
CA PRO A 136 -16.55 3.43 -7.37
C PRO A 136 -17.22 4.21 -8.50
N GLN A 137 -17.26 3.63 -9.71
CA GLN A 137 -17.84 4.24 -10.91
C GLN A 137 -19.34 4.54 -10.77
N VAL A 138 -20.08 3.76 -10.00
CA VAL A 138 -21.54 3.95 -9.81
C VAL A 138 -21.84 5.22 -9.02
N ILE A 139 -20.95 5.58 -8.10
CA ILE A 139 -21.15 6.71 -7.19
C ILE A 139 -20.47 8.00 -7.64
N ILE A 140 -19.77 8.01 -8.78
CA ILE A 140 -19.04 9.18 -9.28
C ILE A 140 -19.92 10.43 -9.32
N VAL A 141 -21.04 10.34 -10.01
CA VAL A 141 -21.92 11.51 -10.24
C VAL A 141 -22.49 12.06 -8.94
N PRO A 142 -23.17 11.25 -8.08
CA PRO A 142 -23.68 11.77 -6.82
C PRO A 142 -22.58 12.26 -5.88
N LEU A 143 -21.42 11.59 -5.85
CA LEU A 143 -20.30 11.99 -5.02
C LEU A 143 -19.71 13.33 -5.47
N TYR A 144 -19.47 13.49 -6.77
CA TYR A 144 -19.00 14.74 -7.35
C TYR A 144 -19.91 15.91 -7.02
N TRP A 145 -21.22 15.68 -7.13
CA TRP A 145 -22.23 16.70 -6.76
C TRP A 145 -22.17 17.07 -5.27
N VAL A 146 -22.03 16.07 -4.38
CA VAL A 146 -21.84 16.31 -2.93
C VAL A 146 -20.61 17.16 -2.68
N TYR A 147 -19.47 16.84 -3.33
CA TYR A 147 -18.21 17.60 -3.15
C TYR A 147 -18.32 19.05 -3.61
N LEU A 148 -19.05 19.33 -4.69
CA LEU A 148 -19.27 20.67 -5.19
C LEU A 148 -20.19 21.53 -4.31
N HIS A 149 -21.03 20.90 -3.48
CA HIS A 149 -22.03 21.59 -2.66
C HIS A 149 -21.80 21.46 -1.16
N THR A 150 -20.74 20.78 -0.74
CA THR A 150 -20.39 20.67 0.69
C THR A 150 -19.47 21.83 1.07
N PRO A 151 -19.97 22.81 1.83
CA PRO A 151 -19.11 23.88 2.32
C PRO A 151 -18.23 23.36 3.44
N ILE A 152 -16.95 23.74 3.43
CA ILE A 152 -16.03 23.48 4.52
C ILE A 152 -15.30 24.77 4.90
N PRO A 153 -14.93 24.93 6.18
CA PRO A 153 -14.23 26.13 6.63
C PRO A 153 -12.90 26.33 5.88
N SER A 154 -12.60 27.56 5.50
CA SER A 154 -11.29 27.96 5.02
C SER A 154 -10.51 28.52 6.20
N PHE A 155 -9.58 27.74 6.72
CA PHE A 155 -8.56 28.20 7.66
C PHE A 155 -7.27 28.44 6.88
N GLY A 156 -6.39 29.28 7.43
CA GLY A 156 -5.14 29.65 6.76
C GLY A 156 -4.33 28.47 6.19
N SER A 157 -3.44 28.78 5.28
CA SER A 157 -2.51 27.83 4.69
C SER A 157 -1.28 27.61 5.56
N ILE A 158 -0.68 26.42 5.45
CA ILE A 158 0.67 26.16 5.93
C ILE A 158 1.60 26.35 4.74
N ASP A 159 2.47 27.34 4.82
CA ASP A 159 3.41 27.66 3.74
C ASP A 159 4.81 27.14 4.09
N VAL A 160 5.33 26.25 3.26
CA VAL A 160 6.67 25.67 3.40
C VAL A 160 7.46 25.98 2.12
N GLY A 161 8.18 27.07 2.11
CA GLY A 161 8.86 27.58 0.92
C GLY A 161 7.88 27.94 -0.19
N ARG A 162 7.91 27.20 -1.30
CA ARG A 162 6.96 27.36 -2.41
C ARG A 162 5.69 26.51 -2.28
N PHE A 163 5.62 25.66 -1.26
CA PHE A 163 4.47 24.80 -1.02
C PHE A 163 3.47 25.52 -0.10
N SER A 164 2.23 25.61 -0.56
CA SER A 164 1.12 26.15 0.22
C SER A 164 0.03 25.09 0.35
N PHE A 165 -0.17 24.64 1.57
CA PHE A 165 -1.21 23.65 1.87
C PHE A 165 -2.31 24.33 2.66
N ALA A 166 -3.48 24.48 2.06
CA ALA A 166 -4.66 24.91 2.80
C ALA A 166 -5.03 23.83 3.83
N LEU A 167 -5.19 24.22 5.11
CA LEU A 167 -5.50 23.31 6.20
C LEU A 167 -6.80 22.53 5.97
N PHE A 168 -7.81 23.19 5.39
CA PHE A 168 -9.08 22.57 5.03
C PHE A 168 -9.47 22.92 3.60
N SER A 169 -9.72 24.18 3.30
CA SER A 169 -10.11 24.64 1.97
C SER A 169 -9.53 26.02 1.65
N ASP A 170 -9.20 26.26 0.40
CA ASP A 170 -8.86 27.56 -0.15
C ASP A 170 -10.04 28.22 -0.87
N ASN A 171 -11.05 27.44 -1.27
CA ASN A 171 -12.23 27.92 -2.01
C ASN A 171 -13.55 27.78 -1.21
N GLY A 172 -13.51 27.34 0.04
CA GLY A 172 -14.67 27.16 0.90
C GLY A 172 -15.52 25.91 0.60
N LEU A 173 -15.08 25.04 -0.31
CA LEU A 173 -15.77 23.81 -0.72
C LEU A 173 -14.88 22.59 -0.49
N LEU A 174 -15.49 21.41 -0.40
CA LEU A 174 -14.79 20.13 -0.26
C LEU A 174 -14.12 19.72 -1.58
N TYR A 175 -14.64 20.17 -2.72
CA TYR A 175 -14.08 19.90 -4.03
C TYR A 175 -12.75 20.63 -4.26
N ASP A 176 -11.82 19.98 -4.92
CA ASP A 176 -10.48 20.47 -5.24
C ASP A 176 -9.61 20.74 -3.99
N GLN A 177 -9.76 19.90 -2.95
CA GLN A 177 -9.04 20.03 -1.69
C GLN A 177 -8.37 18.72 -1.28
N TYR A 178 -7.21 18.82 -0.60
CA TYR A 178 -6.53 17.64 -0.03
C TYR A 178 -7.41 16.89 0.95
N ILE A 179 -8.15 17.60 1.81
CA ILE A 179 -9.06 16.97 2.77
C ILE A 179 -10.16 16.16 2.07
N GLY A 180 -10.61 16.59 0.90
CA GLY A 180 -11.58 15.84 0.09
C GLY A 180 -11.03 14.49 -0.34
N ILE A 181 -9.81 14.45 -0.87
CA ILE A 181 -9.14 13.19 -1.25
C ILE A 181 -8.86 12.32 -0.04
N ILE A 182 -8.40 12.91 1.07
CA ILE A 182 -8.17 12.17 2.31
C ILE A 182 -9.47 11.51 2.79
N LEU A 183 -10.57 12.25 2.83
CA LEU A 183 -11.87 11.74 3.28
C LEU A 183 -12.39 10.58 2.43
N ILE A 184 -12.29 10.68 1.09
CA ILE A 184 -12.76 9.60 0.22
C ILE A 184 -11.97 8.31 0.48
N HIS A 185 -10.65 8.41 0.62
CA HIS A 185 -9.83 7.25 0.95
C HIS A 185 -10.16 6.69 2.34
N VAL A 186 -10.31 7.54 3.35
CA VAL A 186 -10.68 7.10 4.70
C VAL A 186 -12.00 6.35 4.68
N VAL A 187 -13.04 6.90 4.04
CA VAL A 187 -14.38 6.27 3.97
C VAL A 187 -14.32 4.91 3.27
N PHE A 188 -13.69 4.85 2.07
CA PHE A 188 -13.67 3.60 1.31
C PHE A 188 -12.75 2.53 1.91
N GLN A 189 -11.61 2.92 2.45
CA GLN A 189 -10.64 1.93 2.96
C GLN A 189 -10.96 1.45 4.39
N THR A 190 -11.73 2.20 5.18
CA THR A 190 -12.08 1.83 6.56
C THR A 190 -12.83 0.50 6.62
N GLY A 191 -13.70 0.20 5.66
CA GLY A 191 -14.43 -1.07 5.63
C GLY A 191 -13.52 -2.28 5.50
N PHE A 192 -12.64 -2.27 4.51
CA PHE A 192 -11.66 -3.33 4.30
C PHE A 192 -10.70 -3.47 5.49
N ALA A 193 -10.17 -2.35 5.97
CA ALA A 193 -9.26 -2.35 7.12
C ALA A 193 -9.95 -2.89 8.39
N THR A 194 -11.22 -2.52 8.63
CA THR A 194 -12.03 -3.05 9.75
C THR A 194 -12.19 -4.56 9.65
N PHE A 195 -12.48 -5.08 8.47
CA PHE A 195 -12.63 -6.52 8.27
C PHE A 195 -11.34 -7.28 8.60
N VAL A 196 -10.20 -6.82 8.06
CA VAL A 196 -8.90 -7.47 8.30
C VAL A 196 -8.50 -7.39 9.78
N LEU A 197 -8.61 -6.20 10.39
CA LEU A 197 -8.27 -6.00 11.80
C LEU A 197 -9.22 -6.77 12.74
N SER A 198 -10.51 -6.87 12.42
CA SER A 198 -11.45 -7.68 13.19
C SER A 198 -11.07 -9.16 13.21
N ASN A 199 -10.64 -9.70 12.07
CA ASN A 199 -10.20 -11.09 12.01
C ASN A 199 -8.93 -11.33 12.84
N TYR A 200 -8.01 -10.38 12.87
CA TYR A 200 -6.85 -10.46 13.74
C TYR A 200 -7.24 -10.32 15.22
N MET A 201 -8.04 -9.31 15.58
CA MET A 201 -8.45 -9.06 16.96
C MET A 201 -9.27 -10.21 17.58
N LYS A 202 -9.99 -11.01 16.78
CA LYS A 202 -10.64 -12.25 17.25
C LYS A 202 -9.67 -13.30 17.77
N THR A 203 -8.38 -13.21 17.44
CA THR A 203 -7.35 -14.11 18.00
C THR A 203 -6.87 -13.67 19.37
N ILE A 204 -7.16 -12.45 19.78
CA ILE A 204 -6.87 -11.92 21.12
C ILE A 204 -7.98 -12.36 22.06
N THR A 205 -7.59 -13.02 23.16
CA THR A 205 -8.54 -13.54 24.14
C THR A 205 -9.27 -12.41 24.87
N LYS A 206 -10.57 -12.59 25.13
CA LYS A 206 -11.40 -11.55 25.77
C LYS A 206 -11.01 -11.32 27.24
N GLU A 207 -10.41 -12.33 27.88
CA GLU A 207 -9.93 -12.26 29.26
C GLU A 207 -8.94 -11.10 29.46
N ILE A 208 -8.17 -10.71 28.41
CA ILE A 208 -7.27 -9.56 28.46
C ILE A 208 -8.07 -8.25 28.60
N THR A 209 -9.14 -8.12 27.87
CA THR A 209 -10.03 -6.96 27.93
C THR A 209 -10.81 -6.92 29.25
N GLU A 210 -11.30 -8.08 29.68
CA GLU A 210 -12.08 -8.23 30.93
C GLU A 210 -11.21 -7.95 32.16
N SER A 211 -9.96 -8.46 32.21
CA SER A 211 -9.04 -8.14 33.31
C SER A 211 -8.73 -6.65 33.39
N ALA A 212 -8.50 -5.99 32.25
CA ALA A 212 -8.26 -4.55 32.24
C ALA A 212 -9.48 -3.72 32.70
N LEU A 213 -10.70 -4.22 32.41
CA LEU A 213 -11.95 -3.60 32.94
C LEU A 213 -12.04 -3.75 34.46
N VAL A 214 -11.67 -4.92 35.01
CA VAL A 214 -11.64 -5.18 36.46
C VAL A 214 -10.62 -4.27 37.15
N ASP A 215 -9.48 -4.00 36.50
CA ASP A 215 -8.46 -3.05 36.94
C ASP A 215 -8.89 -1.57 36.83
N GLY A 216 -10.15 -1.30 36.39
CA GLY A 216 -10.71 0.05 36.30
C GLY A 216 -10.29 0.85 35.08
N ALA A 217 -9.69 0.22 34.06
CA ALA A 217 -9.36 0.90 32.82
C ALA A 217 -10.63 1.21 32.01
N ASN A 218 -10.77 2.44 31.51
CA ASN A 218 -11.86 2.77 30.59
C ASN A 218 -11.62 2.17 29.19
N VAL A 219 -12.68 2.05 28.40
CA VAL A 219 -12.67 1.41 27.08
C VAL A 219 -11.63 2.01 26.11
N LEU A 220 -11.50 3.33 26.10
CA LEU A 220 -10.55 4.03 25.25
C LEU A 220 -9.09 3.71 25.66
N ARG A 221 -8.84 3.64 26.97
CA ARG A 221 -7.52 3.26 27.51
C ARG A 221 -7.17 1.81 27.16
N ILE A 222 -8.16 0.89 27.25
CA ILE A 222 -7.96 -0.50 26.86
C ILE A 222 -7.62 -0.60 25.36
N TRP A 223 -8.38 0.10 24.51
CA TRP A 223 -8.09 0.12 23.08
C TRP A 223 -6.68 0.64 22.79
N TRP A 224 -6.31 1.82 23.35
CA TRP A 224 -5.04 2.48 23.04
C TRP A 224 -3.82 1.79 23.66
N SER A 225 -3.92 1.41 24.95
CA SER A 225 -2.75 0.94 25.73
C SER A 225 -2.60 -0.58 25.75
N VAL A 226 -3.65 -1.34 25.42
CA VAL A 226 -3.62 -2.81 25.47
C VAL A 226 -3.80 -3.40 24.08
N ILE A 227 -4.90 -3.11 23.40
CA ILE A 227 -5.26 -3.78 22.16
C ILE A 227 -4.42 -3.29 20.98
N LEU A 228 -4.25 -1.97 20.80
CA LEU A 228 -3.42 -1.45 19.70
C LEU A 228 -1.98 -1.98 19.72
N PRO A 229 -1.28 -2.01 20.86
CA PRO A 229 0.05 -2.62 20.94
C PRO A 229 0.08 -4.10 20.56
N LEU A 230 -0.92 -4.88 20.95
CA LEU A 230 -1.04 -6.29 20.57
C LEU A 230 -1.31 -6.48 19.07
N CYS A 231 -1.99 -5.50 18.44
CA CYS A 231 -2.30 -5.51 17.01
C CYS A 231 -1.18 -4.93 16.12
N ARG A 232 -0.03 -4.51 16.67
CA ARG A 232 1.07 -3.89 15.88
C ARG A 232 1.43 -4.66 14.61
N PRO A 233 1.56 -6.00 14.58
CA PRO A 233 1.87 -6.71 13.35
C PRO A 233 0.78 -6.55 12.28
N ALA A 234 -0.49 -6.66 12.68
CA ALA A 234 -1.62 -6.50 11.77
C ALA A 234 -1.79 -5.04 11.28
N LEU A 235 -1.57 -4.08 12.18
CA LEU A 235 -1.59 -2.66 11.83
C LEU A 235 -0.48 -2.31 10.83
N ALA A 236 0.74 -2.83 11.02
CA ALA A 236 1.85 -2.60 10.09
C ALA A 236 1.60 -3.24 8.71
N ALA A 237 1.04 -4.45 8.69
CA ALA A 237 0.63 -5.10 7.43
C ALA A 237 -0.46 -4.28 6.72
N MET A 238 -1.48 -3.85 7.46
CA MET A 238 -2.56 -3.00 6.94
C MET A 238 -2.05 -1.64 6.45
N ALA A 239 -1.13 -1.00 7.22
CA ALA A 239 -0.50 0.26 6.82
C ALA A 239 0.21 0.14 5.46
N THR A 240 0.93 -0.97 5.23
CA THR A 240 1.62 -1.23 3.96
C THR A 240 0.63 -1.35 2.79
N LEU A 241 -0.46 -2.09 2.99
CA LEU A 241 -1.51 -2.25 1.98
C LEU A 241 -2.21 -0.92 1.68
N LEU A 242 -2.65 -0.23 2.71
CA LEU A 242 -3.32 1.06 2.58
C LEU A 242 -2.42 2.11 1.92
N PHE A 243 -1.15 2.18 2.35
CA PHE A 243 -0.17 3.06 1.72
C PHE A 243 -0.08 2.78 0.23
N THR A 244 0.08 1.51 -0.15
CA THR A 244 0.21 1.12 -1.56
C THR A 244 -1.05 1.45 -2.35
N PHE A 245 -2.25 1.17 -1.83
CA PHE A 245 -3.50 1.46 -2.52
C PHE A 245 -3.74 2.97 -2.68
N ILE A 246 -3.56 3.75 -1.62
CA ILE A 246 -3.82 5.19 -1.64
C ILE A 246 -2.74 5.91 -2.45
N TYR A 247 -1.46 5.50 -2.33
CA TYR A 247 -0.36 6.07 -3.11
C TYR A 247 -0.55 5.88 -4.62
N ASN A 248 -1.04 4.71 -5.03
CA ASN A 248 -1.27 4.40 -6.44
C ASN A 248 -2.63 4.91 -6.95
N ASP A 249 -3.40 5.62 -6.13
CA ASP A 249 -4.66 6.18 -6.59
C ASP A 249 -4.42 7.22 -7.70
N PHE A 250 -5.12 7.01 -8.77
CA PHE A 250 -5.18 7.91 -9.92
C PHE A 250 -6.62 8.41 -10.11
N PHE A 251 -7.57 7.53 -9.85
CA PHE A 251 -8.97 7.74 -10.20
C PHE A 251 -9.63 8.86 -9.40
N TRP A 252 -9.56 8.80 -8.07
CA TRP A 252 -10.15 9.83 -7.22
C TRP A 252 -9.43 11.16 -7.35
N ALA A 253 -8.10 11.13 -7.48
CA ALA A 253 -7.31 12.34 -7.69
C ALA A 253 -7.67 13.04 -9.00
N LEU A 254 -7.87 12.29 -10.11
CA LEU A 254 -8.28 12.86 -11.38
C LEU A 254 -9.67 13.48 -11.32
N LEU A 255 -10.59 12.86 -10.57
CA LEU A 255 -11.97 13.29 -10.47
C LEU A 255 -12.16 14.48 -9.53
N LEU A 256 -11.51 14.47 -8.38
CA LEU A 256 -11.79 15.40 -7.28
C LEU A 256 -10.76 16.53 -7.14
N LEU A 257 -9.61 16.46 -7.83
CA LEU A 257 -8.62 17.54 -7.89
C LEU A 257 -8.56 18.13 -9.29
N LYS A 258 -9.07 19.36 -9.42
CA LYS A 258 -9.04 20.12 -10.67
C LYS A 258 -7.71 20.83 -10.86
N THR A 259 -7.20 21.48 -9.80
CA THR A 259 -5.97 22.26 -9.81
C THR A 259 -4.76 21.34 -10.00
N GLY A 260 -3.96 21.61 -11.03
CA GLY A 260 -2.80 20.79 -11.38
C GLY A 260 -1.79 20.66 -10.23
N ASP A 261 -1.59 21.75 -9.50
CA ASP A 261 -0.61 21.83 -8.40
C ASP A 261 -0.99 21.01 -7.16
N LYS A 262 -2.25 20.63 -7.00
CA LYS A 262 -2.70 19.77 -5.88
C LYS A 262 -2.63 18.26 -6.18
N ARG A 263 -2.33 17.90 -7.41
CA ARG A 263 -2.36 16.50 -7.83
C ARG A 263 -1.25 15.66 -7.19
N PRO A 264 -1.54 14.41 -6.80
CA PRO A 264 -0.52 13.45 -6.43
C PRO A 264 0.29 13.00 -7.66
N ILE A 265 1.44 12.39 -7.41
CA ILE A 265 2.39 12.00 -8.45
C ILE A 265 1.79 11.12 -9.55
N THR A 266 0.89 10.20 -9.21
CA THR A 266 0.25 9.28 -10.15
C THR A 266 -0.61 10.01 -11.18
N SER A 267 -1.37 11.01 -10.77
CA SER A 267 -2.18 11.82 -11.68
C SER A 267 -1.35 12.91 -12.39
N ALA A 268 -0.27 13.38 -11.78
CA ALA A 268 0.65 14.32 -12.41
C ALA A 268 1.40 13.70 -13.60
N LEU A 269 1.78 12.42 -13.53
CA LEU A 269 2.39 11.69 -14.65
C LEU A 269 1.55 11.75 -15.94
N SER A 270 0.23 11.75 -15.81
CA SER A 270 -0.66 11.82 -16.98
C SER A 270 -0.63 13.17 -17.72
N LEU A 271 -0.24 14.25 -17.02
CA LEU A 271 -0.11 15.57 -17.62
C LEU A 271 1.09 15.68 -18.56
N LEU A 272 2.07 14.80 -18.40
CA LEU A 272 3.26 14.75 -19.27
C LEU A 272 2.96 14.07 -20.63
N ALA A 273 1.83 13.41 -20.76
CA ALA A 273 1.32 12.97 -22.06
C ALA A 273 0.73 14.18 -22.78
N GLY A 274 1.55 14.90 -23.52
CA GLY A 274 1.11 16.01 -24.34
C GLY A 274 0.12 15.53 -25.43
N GLU A 275 -0.77 16.42 -25.87
CA GLU A 275 -1.78 16.11 -26.90
C GLU A 275 -1.16 15.70 -28.23
N PHE A 276 0.02 16.22 -28.57
CA PHE A 276 0.68 15.99 -29.87
C PHE A 276 2.01 15.25 -29.80
N PHE A 277 2.64 15.16 -28.64
CA PHE A 277 3.96 14.56 -28.48
C PHE A 277 4.09 13.85 -27.15
N VAL A 278 4.09 12.54 -27.17
CA VAL A 278 4.27 11.72 -25.95
C VAL A 278 5.75 11.33 -25.85
N ASN A 279 6.46 11.88 -24.88
CA ASN A 279 7.82 11.44 -24.57
C ASN A 279 7.79 10.22 -23.63
N ASN A 280 7.63 9.02 -24.22
CA ASN A 280 7.56 7.78 -23.46
C ASN A 280 8.84 7.46 -22.68
N ASN A 281 9.99 7.99 -23.09
CA ASN A 281 11.26 7.82 -22.39
C ASN A 281 11.25 8.61 -21.07
N LEU A 282 10.73 9.84 -21.10
CA LEU A 282 10.56 10.69 -19.94
C LEU A 282 9.49 10.13 -18.98
N ILE A 283 8.35 9.67 -19.53
CA ILE A 283 7.28 9.05 -18.75
C ILE A 283 7.79 7.78 -18.06
N ALA A 284 8.59 6.97 -18.75
CA ALA A 284 9.20 5.77 -18.16
C ALA A 284 10.13 6.12 -16.98
N ALA A 285 10.96 7.16 -17.11
CA ALA A 285 11.79 7.66 -16.01
C ALA A 285 10.95 8.15 -14.84
N GLY A 286 9.89 8.91 -15.10
CA GLY A 286 8.95 9.39 -14.08
C GLY A 286 8.22 8.25 -13.36
N ALA A 287 7.76 7.24 -14.10
CA ALA A 287 7.10 6.07 -13.53
C ALA A 287 8.04 5.26 -12.62
N LEU A 288 9.31 5.09 -13.02
CA LEU A 288 10.31 4.42 -12.19
C LEU A 288 10.61 5.22 -10.91
N LEU A 289 10.75 6.54 -11.00
CA LEU A 289 10.89 7.39 -9.83
C LEU A 289 9.64 7.29 -8.93
N ALA A 290 8.45 7.41 -9.50
CA ALA A 290 7.20 7.31 -8.75
C ALA A 290 7.04 5.96 -8.01
N ALA A 291 7.64 4.87 -8.51
CA ALA A 291 7.59 3.57 -7.87
C ALA A 291 8.50 3.45 -6.63
N ILE A 292 9.47 4.35 -6.43
CA ILE A 292 10.45 4.25 -5.34
C ILE A 292 9.80 4.27 -3.95
N PRO A 293 8.92 5.22 -3.57
CA PRO A 293 8.36 5.27 -2.22
C PRO A 293 7.55 4.03 -1.83
N PRO A 294 6.65 3.47 -2.65
CA PRO A 294 5.98 2.22 -2.35
C PRO A 294 6.93 1.04 -2.14
N ILE A 295 8.00 0.96 -2.95
CA ILE A 295 9.02 -0.08 -2.81
C ILE A 295 9.75 0.06 -1.47
N ILE A 296 10.14 1.27 -1.08
CA ILE A 296 10.81 1.54 0.20
C ILE A 296 9.89 1.12 1.36
N VAL A 297 8.62 1.55 1.34
CA VAL A 297 7.65 1.22 2.39
C VAL A 297 7.43 -0.29 2.46
N PHE A 298 7.30 -0.97 1.32
CA PHE A 298 7.17 -2.42 1.27
C PHE A 298 8.40 -3.13 1.86
N ILE A 299 9.62 -2.76 1.46
CA ILE A 299 10.85 -3.36 1.99
C ILE A 299 10.97 -3.13 3.50
N ALA A 300 10.63 -1.94 3.99
CA ALA A 300 10.70 -1.59 5.41
C ALA A 300 9.72 -2.42 6.25
N LEU A 301 8.52 -2.68 5.73
CA LEU A 301 7.42 -3.30 6.46
C LEU A 301 7.16 -4.78 6.08
N GLN A 302 7.85 -5.35 5.08
CA GLN A 302 7.59 -6.70 4.55
C GLN A 302 7.60 -7.81 5.61
N LYS A 303 8.47 -7.73 6.61
CA LYS A 303 8.51 -8.70 7.72
C LYS A 303 7.22 -8.78 8.52
N HIS A 304 6.53 -7.65 8.70
CA HIS A 304 5.27 -7.59 9.41
C HIS A 304 4.11 -8.07 8.51
N PHE A 305 4.18 -7.80 7.23
CA PHE A 305 3.23 -8.26 6.23
C PHE A 305 3.19 -9.81 6.15
N VAL A 306 4.35 -10.45 6.07
CA VAL A 306 4.46 -11.92 6.05
C VAL A 306 3.93 -12.53 7.35
N ALA A 307 4.29 -11.96 8.52
CA ALA A 307 3.81 -12.43 9.82
C ALA A 307 2.28 -12.29 9.97
N GLY A 308 1.70 -11.18 9.49
CA GLY A 308 0.25 -10.93 9.56
C GLY A 308 -0.58 -11.89 8.71
N LEU A 309 -0.10 -12.28 7.52
CA LEU A 309 -0.80 -13.20 6.63
C LEU A 309 -0.72 -14.66 7.08
N THR A 310 0.39 -15.06 7.72
CA THR A 310 0.60 -16.46 8.13
C THR A 310 -0.14 -16.84 9.40
N LEU A 311 -0.48 -15.88 10.28
CA LEU A 311 -1.26 -16.14 11.50
C LEU A 311 -2.69 -16.65 11.23
N GLY A 312 -3.24 -16.41 10.03
CA GLY A 312 -4.53 -16.96 9.61
C GLY A 312 -4.46 -18.39 9.05
N SER A 313 -3.28 -18.91 8.69
CA SER A 313 -3.10 -20.20 7.99
C SER A 313 -2.68 -21.38 8.88
N THR A 314 -2.40 -21.15 10.16
CA THR A 314 -1.92 -22.19 11.10
C THR A 314 -3.04 -22.93 11.85
N LYS A 315 -4.29 -22.85 11.40
CA LYS A 315 -5.38 -23.74 11.84
C LYS A 315 -5.61 -24.81 10.77
N GLY A 316 -4.68 -25.77 10.72
CA GLY A 316 -4.77 -27.01 9.97
C GLY A 316 -3.89 -28.05 10.63
#